data_4a86214bf61d7a12dc744ca2930a5b5f
#
_entry.id   4a86214bf61d7a12dc744ca2930a5b5f
#
_cell.length_a   1.000
_cell.length_b   1.000
_cell.length_c   1.000
_cell.angle_alpha   90.00
_cell.angle_beta   90.00
_cell.angle_gamma   90.00
#
_symmetry.space_group_name_H-M   'P 1'
#
loop_
_entity.id
_entity.type
_entity.pdbx_description
1 polymer ?
#
loop_
_entity_poly.entity_id
_entity_poly.type
_entity_poly.pdbx_seq_one_letter_code
_entity_poly.pdbx_strand_id
1 'polypeptide(L)'
;VEVRLTAVGSDATRLRLEHTAVVPEDRWAEYGPGAVGVGWDGAMLGLTLYLRTGSTVENPEAWQVGDEGRAFNTRSSEAWGEANRAAGADPEVAARGVANSTAFYVPAPETVS
;
A
#
# COMPACT_ATOMS: atom_id res chain seq x y z
N VAL A 1 -14.00 5.96 -4.96
CA VAL A 1 -13.16 4.92 -5.58
C VAL A 1 -13.77 4.49 -6.89
N GLU A 2 -12.96 4.46 -7.93
CA GLU A 2 -13.37 3.97 -9.24
C GLU A 2 -12.47 2.80 -9.65
N VAL A 3 -13.09 1.75 -10.17
CA VAL A 3 -12.36 0.62 -10.74
C VAL A 3 -12.78 0.51 -12.20
N ARG A 4 -11.79 0.47 -13.09
CA ARG A 4 -12.01 0.28 -14.53
C ARG A 4 -11.34 -0.99 -15.00
N LEU A 5 -12.07 -1.76 -15.78
CA LEU A 5 -11.56 -2.97 -16.45
C LEU A 5 -11.53 -2.71 -17.94
N THR A 6 -10.39 -2.96 -18.55
CA THR A 6 -10.19 -2.76 -20.00
C THR A 6 -9.56 -4.01 -20.59
N ALA A 7 -10.13 -4.51 -21.66
CA ALA A 7 -9.57 -5.65 -22.37
C ALA A 7 -8.21 -5.29 -22.99
N VAL A 8 -7.23 -6.18 -22.82
CA VAL A 8 -5.91 -6.06 -23.43
C VAL A 8 -5.70 -7.32 -24.26
N GLY A 9 -5.89 -7.21 -25.58
CA GLY A 9 -5.89 -8.40 -26.43
C GLY A 9 -7.09 -9.29 -26.15
N SER A 10 -6.96 -10.58 -26.42
CA SER A 10 -8.05 -11.55 -26.30
C SER A 10 -8.05 -12.31 -24.96
N ASP A 11 -6.98 -12.21 -24.18
CA ASP A 11 -6.75 -13.07 -23.02
C ASP A 11 -6.28 -12.32 -21.74
N ALA A 12 -6.26 -11.00 -21.77
CA ALA A 12 -5.84 -10.20 -20.64
C ALA A 12 -6.79 -9.04 -20.39
N THR A 13 -6.84 -8.61 -19.14
CA THR A 13 -7.63 -7.47 -18.68
C THR A 13 -6.76 -6.56 -17.84
N ARG A 14 -6.82 -5.26 -18.10
CA ARG A 14 -6.18 -4.25 -17.26
C ARG A 14 -7.17 -3.76 -16.22
N LEU A 15 -6.77 -3.80 -14.96
CA LEU A 15 -7.52 -3.21 -13.86
C LEU A 15 -6.87 -1.88 -13.48
N ARG A 16 -7.65 -0.82 -13.45
CA ARG A 16 -7.21 0.48 -12.94
C ARG A 16 -8.08 0.86 -11.75
N LEU A 17 -7.45 1.12 -10.62
CA LEU A 17 -8.14 1.58 -9.43
C LEU A 17 -7.73 3.03 -9.17
N GLU A 18 -8.72 3.89 -8.99
CA GLU A 18 -8.50 5.29 -8.67
C GLU A 18 -9.22 5.64 -7.37
N HIS A 19 -8.47 6.16 -6.42
CA HIS A 19 -9.01 6.64 -5.16
C HIS A 19 -8.77 8.14 -5.05
N THR A 20 -9.82 8.91 -5.09
CA THR A 20 -9.79 10.37 -4.95
C THR A 20 -10.44 10.76 -3.63
N ALA A 21 -9.75 11.56 -2.84
CA ALA A 21 -10.24 12.01 -1.55
C ALA A 21 -9.68 13.40 -1.23
N VAL A 22 -10.42 14.17 -0.48
CA VAL A 22 -9.93 15.41 0.11
C VAL A 22 -9.25 15.05 1.43
N VAL A 23 -7.93 15.27 1.49
CA VAL A 23 -7.13 14.92 2.66
C VAL A 23 -6.71 16.21 3.36
N PRO A 24 -6.89 16.32 4.70
CA PRO A 24 -6.38 17.47 5.44
C PRO A 24 -4.86 17.64 5.23
N GLU A 25 -4.41 18.88 5.10
CA GLU A 25 -3.00 19.17 4.81
C GLU A 25 -2.02 18.56 5.81
N ASP A 26 -2.37 18.58 7.10
CA ASP A 26 -1.53 17.99 8.15
C ASP A 26 -1.39 16.48 8.02
N ARG A 27 -2.45 15.79 7.62
CA ARG A 27 -2.42 14.34 7.38
C ARG A 27 -1.62 14.00 6.12
N TRP A 28 -1.78 14.79 5.09
CA TRP A 28 -1.01 14.59 3.86
C TRP A 28 0.48 14.82 4.11
N ALA A 29 0.85 15.85 4.88
CA ALA A 29 2.24 16.11 5.23
C ALA A 29 2.82 15.01 6.11
N GLU A 30 2.00 14.39 6.97
CA GLU A 30 2.44 13.33 7.88
C GLU A 30 2.70 12.01 7.16
N TYR A 31 1.78 11.60 6.29
CA TYR A 31 1.80 10.25 5.67
C TYR A 31 2.01 10.25 4.17
N GLY A 32 1.59 11.30 3.47
CA GLY A 32 1.55 11.29 2.02
C GLY A 32 0.58 10.23 1.48
N PRO A 33 0.78 9.78 0.24
CA PRO A 33 -0.09 8.79 -0.38
C PRO A 33 0.00 7.39 0.24
N GLY A 34 1.06 7.10 0.99
CA GLY A 34 1.25 5.79 1.61
C GLY A 34 0.19 5.42 2.64
N ALA A 35 -0.46 6.41 3.27
CA ALA A 35 -1.49 6.16 4.26
C ALA A 35 -2.60 5.23 3.74
N VAL A 36 -3.01 5.41 2.50
CA VAL A 36 -4.03 4.57 1.86
C VAL A 36 -3.43 3.65 0.79
N GLY A 37 -2.31 4.07 0.18
CA GLY A 37 -1.68 3.32 -0.91
C GLY A 37 -1.20 1.94 -0.49
N VAL A 38 -0.61 1.82 0.70
CA VAL A 38 -0.18 0.53 1.24
C VAL A 38 -1.37 -0.41 1.45
N GLY A 39 -2.49 0.12 1.93
CA GLY A 39 -3.73 -0.65 2.05
C GLY A 39 -4.24 -1.17 0.71
N TRP A 40 -4.22 -0.33 -0.32
CA TRP A 40 -4.61 -0.73 -1.67
C TRP A 40 -3.66 -1.78 -2.26
N ASP A 41 -2.36 -1.65 -2.03
CA ASP A 41 -1.39 -2.65 -2.47
C ASP A 41 -1.66 -4.01 -1.82
N GLY A 42 -2.02 -4.02 -0.54
CA GLY A 42 -2.43 -5.23 0.14
C GLY A 42 -3.69 -5.86 -0.48
N ALA A 43 -4.66 -5.03 -0.85
CA ALA A 43 -5.87 -5.50 -1.52
C ALA A 43 -5.54 -6.11 -2.90
N MET A 44 -4.64 -5.48 -3.65
CA MET A 44 -4.19 -6.01 -4.95
C MET A 44 -3.43 -7.31 -4.79
N LEU A 45 -2.62 -7.44 -3.76
CA LEU A 45 -1.95 -8.70 -3.43
C LEU A 45 -2.97 -9.80 -3.14
N GLY A 46 -3.98 -9.50 -2.35
CA GLY A 46 -5.06 -10.45 -2.05
C GLY A 46 -5.79 -10.90 -3.31
N LEU A 47 -6.09 -9.97 -4.22
CA LEU A 47 -6.69 -10.29 -5.51
C LEU A 47 -5.77 -11.20 -6.35
N THR A 48 -4.48 -10.88 -6.39
CA THR A 48 -3.49 -11.69 -7.12
C THR A 48 -3.46 -13.12 -6.61
N LEU A 49 -3.43 -13.30 -5.31
CA LEU A 49 -3.42 -14.63 -4.70
C LEU A 49 -4.71 -15.39 -5.00
N TYR A 50 -5.85 -14.71 -4.89
CA TYR A 50 -7.15 -15.32 -5.20
C TYR A 50 -7.23 -15.80 -6.65
N LEU A 51 -6.77 -14.97 -7.59
CA LEU A 51 -6.79 -15.34 -9.01
C LEU A 51 -5.85 -16.50 -9.33
N ARG A 52 -4.76 -16.64 -8.59
CA ARG A 52 -3.79 -17.73 -8.79
C ARG A 52 -4.19 -19.04 -8.12
N THR A 53 -4.78 -18.95 -6.93
CA THR A 53 -4.98 -20.13 -6.08
C THR A 53 -6.45 -20.43 -5.78
N GLY A 54 -7.36 -19.49 -6.05
CA GLY A 54 -8.76 -19.59 -5.65
C GLY A 54 -9.01 -19.39 -4.16
N SER A 55 -7.97 -19.03 -3.41
CA SER A 55 -8.04 -18.84 -1.95
C SER A 55 -7.44 -17.52 -1.53
N THR A 56 -7.86 -17.03 -0.37
CA THR A 56 -7.30 -15.86 0.27
C THR A 56 -6.32 -16.28 1.37
N VAL A 57 -5.63 -15.31 1.96
CA VAL A 57 -4.76 -15.56 3.11
C VAL A 57 -5.63 -16.03 4.28
N GLU A 58 -5.27 -17.17 4.88
CA GLU A 58 -6.07 -17.79 5.97
C GLU A 58 -6.19 -16.88 7.18
N ASN A 59 -5.10 -16.21 7.56
CA ASN A 59 -5.09 -15.30 8.70
C ASN A 59 -4.36 -14.02 8.30
N PRO A 60 -5.11 -13.02 7.81
CA PRO A 60 -4.50 -11.75 7.37
C PRO A 60 -3.75 -11.02 8.47
N GLU A 61 -4.22 -11.08 9.71
CA GLU A 61 -3.55 -10.42 10.84
C GLU A 61 -2.19 -11.05 11.13
N ALA A 62 -2.12 -12.38 11.16
CA ALA A 62 -0.86 -13.09 11.36
C ALA A 62 0.12 -12.86 10.20
N TRP A 63 -0.39 -12.83 8.96
CA TRP A 63 0.42 -12.52 7.79
C TRP A 63 1.02 -11.11 7.89
N GLN A 64 0.21 -10.14 8.31
CA GLN A 64 0.62 -8.74 8.39
C GLN A 64 1.80 -8.53 9.36
N VAL A 65 1.81 -9.26 10.47
CA VAL A 65 2.89 -9.13 11.48
C VAL A 65 4.04 -10.10 11.25
N GLY A 66 3.90 -11.03 10.31
CA GLY A 66 4.95 -11.98 9.93
C GLY A 66 5.98 -11.34 9.00
N ASP A 67 7.05 -12.07 8.74
CA ASP A 67 8.19 -11.56 7.93
C ASP A 67 7.76 -11.12 6.55
N GLU A 68 6.94 -11.91 5.88
CA GLU A 68 6.48 -11.62 4.52
C GLU A 68 5.63 -10.35 4.45
N GLY A 69 4.66 -10.23 5.35
CA GLY A 69 3.79 -9.04 5.41
C GLY A 69 4.56 -7.78 5.77
N ARG A 70 5.49 -7.89 6.71
CA ARG A 70 6.34 -6.77 7.11
C ARG A 70 7.22 -6.29 5.94
N ALA A 71 7.83 -7.22 5.21
CA ALA A 71 8.63 -6.90 4.04
C ALA A 71 7.80 -6.26 2.93
N PHE A 72 6.61 -6.79 2.66
CA PHE A 72 5.69 -6.26 1.67
C PHE A 72 5.28 -4.82 2.00
N ASN A 73 4.81 -4.58 3.21
CA ASN A 73 4.34 -3.26 3.63
C ASN A 73 5.48 -2.24 3.68
N THR A 74 6.68 -2.65 4.04
CA THR A 74 7.87 -1.79 4.01
C THR A 74 8.17 -1.32 2.59
N ARG A 75 8.23 -2.25 1.65
CA ARG A 75 8.48 -1.93 0.24
C ARG A 75 7.37 -1.09 -0.37
N SER A 76 6.13 -1.39 -0.02
CA SER A 76 4.98 -0.59 -0.47
C SER A 76 5.09 0.85 0.02
N SER A 77 5.41 1.06 1.30
CA SER A 77 5.62 2.40 1.86
C SER A 77 6.71 3.17 1.12
N GLU A 78 7.82 2.53 0.84
CA GLU A 78 8.94 3.12 0.08
C GLU A 78 8.52 3.50 -1.35
N ALA A 79 7.79 2.62 -2.02
CA ALA A 79 7.32 2.85 -3.38
C ALA A 79 6.36 4.04 -3.45
N TRP A 80 5.47 4.20 -2.47
CA TRP A 80 4.59 5.35 -2.40
C TRP A 80 5.34 6.65 -2.11
N GLY A 81 6.42 6.57 -1.33
CA GLY A 81 7.32 7.72 -1.13
C GLY A 81 7.97 8.16 -2.42
N GLU A 82 8.45 7.23 -3.23
CA GLU A 82 9.02 7.55 -4.54
C GLU A 82 7.99 8.14 -5.49
N ALA A 83 6.77 7.59 -5.50
CA ALA A 83 5.68 8.12 -6.31
C ALA A 83 5.34 9.56 -5.88
N ASN A 84 5.35 9.85 -4.59
CA ASN A 84 5.10 11.16 -4.05
C ASN A 84 6.17 12.17 -4.51
N ARG A 85 7.44 11.78 -4.45
CA ARG A 85 8.55 12.59 -4.96
C ARG A 85 8.41 12.87 -6.46
N ALA A 86 8.09 11.84 -7.23
CA ALA A 86 7.89 11.95 -8.66
C ALA A 86 6.74 12.90 -9.00
N ALA A 87 5.73 12.99 -8.13
CA ALA A 87 4.60 13.91 -8.27
C ALA A 87 4.94 15.35 -7.80
N GLY A 88 6.15 15.59 -7.31
CA GLY A 88 6.63 16.93 -6.95
C GLY A 88 6.76 17.20 -5.46
N ALA A 89 6.59 16.20 -4.60
CA ALA A 89 6.76 16.41 -3.16
C ALA A 89 8.22 16.69 -2.80
N ASP A 90 8.41 17.52 -1.78
CA ASP A 90 9.74 17.74 -1.21
C ASP A 90 10.33 16.42 -0.72
N PRO A 91 11.62 16.13 -1.00
CA PRO A 91 12.23 14.84 -0.60
C PRO A 91 12.16 14.56 0.91
N GLU A 92 12.29 15.57 1.76
CA GLU A 92 12.19 15.38 3.20
C GLU A 92 10.77 15.08 3.64
N VAL A 93 9.78 15.71 3.02
CA VAL A 93 8.36 15.44 3.28
C VAL A 93 8.01 14.03 2.82
N ALA A 94 8.46 13.63 1.64
CA ALA A 94 8.25 12.27 1.13
C ALA A 94 8.90 11.22 2.04
N ALA A 95 10.12 11.46 2.50
CA ALA A 95 10.82 10.55 3.42
C ALA A 95 10.10 10.42 4.77
N ARG A 96 9.56 11.52 5.27
CA ARG A 96 8.76 11.50 6.51
C ARG A 96 7.49 10.67 6.33
N GLY A 97 6.83 10.81 5.20
CA GLY A 97 5.66 10.00 4.86
C GLY A 97 5.97 8.51 4.82
N VAL A 98 7.11 8.14 4.25
CA VAL A 98 7.59 6.74 4.24
C VAL A 98 7.81 6.24 5.66
N ALA A 99 8.51 7.00 6.49
CA ALA A 99 8.78 6.60 7.87
C ALA A 99 7.48 6.42 8.67
N ASN A 100 6.55 7.35 8.54
CA ASN A 100 5.28 7.30 9.26
C ASN A 100 4.37 6.17 8.74
N SER A 101 4.29 5.98 7.43
CA SER A 101 3.51 4.88 6.84
C SER A 101 4.09 3.53 7.24
N THR A 102 5.41 3.39 7.21
CA THR A 102 6.08 2.18 7.65
C THR A 102 5.80 1.89 9.12
N ALA A 103 5.89 2.89 9.98
CA ALA A 103 5.59 2.72 11.41
C ALA A 103 4.14 2.30 11.67
N PHE A 104 3.21 2.77 10.84
CA PHE A 104 1.81 2.41 10.96
C PHE A 104 1.53 0.97 10.50
N TYR A 105 2.04 0.60 9.32
CA TYR A 105 1.76 -0.71 8.73
C TYR A 105 2.71 -1.81 9.20
N VAL A 106 3.89 -1.44 9.68
CA VAL A 106 4.92 -2.36 10.17
C VAL A 106 5.33 -1.91 11.57
N PRO A 107 4.42 -2.03 12.55
CA PRO A 107 4.74 -1.58 13.90
C PRO A 107 5.87 -2.39 14.51
N ALA A 108 6.63 -1.77 15.41
CA ALA A 108 7.69 -2.46 16.14
C ALA A 108 7.09 -3.65 16.91
N PRO A 109 7.81 -4.78 17.02
CA PRO A 109 7.35 -5.90 17.82
C PRO A 109 7.09 -5.44 19.26
N GLU A 110 6.00 -5.95 19.86
CA GLU A 110 5.73 -5.68 21.26
C GLU A 110 6.86 -6.30 22.10
N THR A 111 7.55 -5.45 22.85
CA THR A 111 8.49 -5.93 23.87
C THR A 111 7.69 -6.35 25.07
N VAL A 112 7.58 -7.66 25.27
CA VAL A 112 7.05 -8.22 26.50
C VAL A 112 8.15 -8.10 27.55
N SER A 113 7.96 -7.18 28.47
CA SER A 113 8.86 -7.07 29.61
C SER A 113 8.45 -8.07 30.68
#